data_47f5225d4d6b73239733843b0c107821
#
_entry.id   47f5225d4d6b73239733843b0c107821
#
_cell.length_a   1.000
_cell.length_b   1.000
_cell.length_c   1.000
_cell.angle_alpha   90.00
_cell.angle_beta   90.00
_cell.angle_gamma   90.00
#
_symmetry.space_group_name_H-M   'P 1'
#
loop_
_entity.id
_entity.type
_entity.pdbx_description
1 polymer ?
#
loop_
_entity_poly.entity_id
_entity_poly.type
_entity_poly.pdbx_seq_one_letter_code
_entity_poly.pdbx_strand_id
1 'polypeptide(L)'
;AIACVEALQEYTKAGKIRGTRCKVSRWVRIDSRSQPMQAKAASNYANAALARVEALSEGYDESIMLNYHGKVAEGSAENIFLVNDGEIFTPPLSAGILPGITRDSVVKIAKAEKLSVTEKNVEVEDLYSADEVFMTGTASEIKPVTEINNKSIGNGKPGKVTLKLHKVFMGVVSARDKRFLKWLTPI
;
A
#
# COMPACT_ATOMS: atom_id res chain seq x y z
N ALA A 1 -13.72 22.74 10.37
CA ALA A 1 -12.92 21.78 9.60
C ALA A 1 -12.99 22.17 8.13
N ILE A 2 -11.86 22.42 7.49
CA ILE A 2 -11.78 22.63 6.05
C ILE A 2 -11.46 21.25 5.44
N ALA A 3 -12.41 20.65 4.74
CA ALA A 3 -12.16 19.47 3.95
C ALA A 3 -11.72 19.94 2.55
N CYS A 4 -10.42 19.82 2.23
CA CYS A 4 -9.96 19.86 0.85
C CYS A 4 -10.34 18.54 0.20
N VAL A 5 -11.36 18.55 -0.63
CA VAL A 5 -11.69 17.42 -1.50
C VAL A 5 -11.02 17.70 -2.84
N GLU A 6 -9.77 17.27 -2.98
CA GLU A 6 -9.15 17.20 -4.29
C GLU A 6 -9.62 15.90 -4.95
N ALA A 7 -10.23 16.01 -6.12
CA ALA A 7 -10.66 14.84 -6.87
C ALA A 7 -9.40 14.08 -7.35
N LEU A 8 -9.01 13.05 -6.61
CA LEU A 8 -7.90 12.15 -6.96
C LEU A 8 -8.29 11.25 -8.14
N GLN A 9 -8.73 11.86 -9.26
CA GLN A 9 -9.11 11.14 -10.47
C GLN A 9 -7.92 10.64 -11.31
N GLU A 10 -6.69 10.85 -10.86
CA GLU A 10 -5.52 10.51 -11.68
C GLU A 10 -5.28 9.01 -11.84
N TYR A 11 -5.77 8.18 -10.93
CA TYR A 11 -5.54 6.73 -10.97
C TYR A 11 -6.48 5.97 -11.92
N THR A 12 -7.55 6.60 -12.38
CA THR A 12 -8.56 5.97 -13.24
C THR A 12 -8.79 6.69 -14.56
N LYS A 13 -7.81 7.43 -15.09
CA LYS A 13 -7.95 8.00 -16.45
C LYS A 13 -8.28 6.89 -17.42
N ALA A 14 -9.44 6.99 -18.06
CA ALA A 14 -9.96 6.06 -19.06
C ALA A 14 -10.33 4.64 -18.52
N GLY A 15 -10.73 4.50 -17.25
CA GLY A 15 -11.22 3.21 -16.73
C GLY A 15 -10.15 2.13 -16.56
N LYS A 16 -8.86 2.48 -16.70
CA LYS A 16 -7.73 1.56 -16.47
C LYS A 16 -6.93 1.99 -15.24
N ILE A 17 -6.71 1.04 -14.34
CA ILE A 17 -5.83 1.26 -13.18
C ILE A 17 -4.40 1.36 -13.68
N ARG A 18 -3.74 2.50 -13.42
CA ARG A 18 -2.34 2.73 -13.78
C ARG A 18 -1.44 2.03 -12.75
N GLY A 19 -0.39 1.38 -13.23
CA GLY A 19 0.71 0.90 -12.39
C GLY A 19 1.55 2.05 -11.83
N THR A 20 2.09 1.85 -10.64
CA THR A 20 2.93 2.80 -9.91
C THR A 20 4.38 2.38 -10.02
N ARG A 21 5.27 3.34 -10.22
CA ARG A 21 6.71 3.17 -10.18
C ARG A 21 7.23 3.61 -8.82
N CYS A 22 7.87 2.71 -8.09
CA CYS A 22 8.35 2.97 -6.74
C CYS A 22 9.87 2.97 -6.66
N LYS A 23 10.40 3.75 -5.71
CA LYS A 23 11.80 3.72 -5.31
C LYS A 23 11.92 3.19 -3.89
N VAL A 24 12.85 2.27 -3.65
CA VAL A 24 13.30 1.96 -2.28
C VAL A 24 14.12 3.16 -1.81
N SER A 25 13.59 3.88 -0.82
CA SER A 25 14.21 5.12 -0.32
C SER A 25 15.45 4.84 0.52
N ARG A 26 16.41 5.75 0.49
CA ARG A 26 17.51 5.78 1.46
C ARG A 26 17.08 6.23 2.85
N TRP A 27 15.94 6.91 2.95
CA TRP A 27 15.40 7.35 4.23
C TRP A 27 14.76 6.19 4.96
N VAL A 28 15.36 5.81 6.09
CA VAL A 28 14.87 4.74 6.96
C VAL A 28 13.69 5.27 7.74
N ARG A 29 12.66 4.46 7.89
CA ARG A 29 11.49 4.81 8.69
C ARG A 29 11.89 5.02 10.15
N ILE A 30 11.28 6.00 10.80
CA ILE A 30 11.52 6.30 12.22
C ILE A 30 11.30 5.03 13.04
N ASP A 31 12.24 4.73 13.93
CA ASP A 31 12.15 3.58 14.81
C ASP A 31 11.04 3.77 15.85
N SER A 32 10.26 2.73 16.09
CA SER A 32 9.17 2.73 17.09
C SER A 32 9.63 3.02 18.53
N ARG A 33 10.92 2.86 18.81
CA ARG A 33 11.55 3.26 20.08
C ARG A 33 11.70 4.78 20.20
N SER A 34 11.70 5.51 19.09
CA SER A 34 11.85 6.97 19.06
C SER A 34 10.48 7.68 19.06
N GLN A 35 9.49 7.11 18.37
CA GLN A 35 8.13 7.66 18.28
C GLN A 35 7.11 6.53 18.14
N PRO A 36 5.86 6.71 18.61
CA PRO A 36 4.80 5.73 18.44
C PRO A 36 4.35 5.67 16.97
N MET A 37 4.97 4.82 16.17
CA MET A 37 4.72 4.72 14.73
C MET A 37 3.30 4.23 14.39
N GLN A 38 2.61 3.62 15.34
CA GLN A 38 1.21 3.24 15.20
C GLN A 38 0.23 4.40 15.35
N ALA A 39 0.71 5.57 15.82
CA ALA A 39 -0.09 6.78 15.86
C ALA A 39 -0.01 7.52 14.53
N LYS A 40 -1.17 7.93 13.98
CA LYS A 40 -1.25 8.77 12.78
C LYS A 40 -0.95 10.24 13.13
N ALA A 41 0.24 10.49 13.70
CA ALA A 41 0.69 11.80 14.12
C ALA A 41 1.43 12.53 12.99
N ALA A 42 1.20 13.83 12.82
CA ALA A 42 1.85 14.63 11.79
C ALA A 42 3.39 14.60 11.87
N SER A 43 3.95 14.49 13.07
CA SER A 43 5.39 14.36 13.30
C SER A 43 6.02 13.14 12.60
N ASN A 44 5.27 12.05 12.45
CA ASN A 44 5.75 10.84 11.78
C ASN A 44 5.86 11.01 10.26
N TYR A 45 5.12 11.98 9.70
CA TYR A 45 5.11 12.21 8.25
C TYR A 45 6.27 13.04 7.74
N ALA A 46 7.00 13.77 8.60
CA ALA A 46 8.17 14.53 8.17
C ALA A 46 9.24 13.63 7.53
N ASN A 47 9.53 12.48 8.14
CA ASN A 47 10.45 11.48 7.60
C ASN A 47 9.91 10.85 6.29
N ALA A 48 8.64 10.50 6.25
CA ALA A 48 8.00 9.94 5.07
C ALA A 48 7.96 10.94 3.89
N ALA A 49 7.79 12.24 4.18
CA ALA A 49 7.84 13.29 3.18
C ALA A 49 9.23 13.39 2.51
N LEU A 50 10.31 13.22 3.28
CA LEU A 50 11.68 13.17 2.71
C LEU A 50 11.83 12.02 1.72
N ALA A 51 11.34 10.83 2.07
CA ALA A 51 11.35 9.67 1.19
C ALA A 51 10.51 9.91 -0.07
N ARG A 52 9.33 10.53 0.09
CA ARG A 52 8.47 10.88 -1.03
C ARG A 52 9.12 11.88 -1.99
N VAL A 53 9.70 12.96 -1.46
CA VAL A 53 10.39 14.00 -2.26
C VAL A 53 11.57 13.38 -3.01
N GLU A 54 12.36 12.50 -2.36
CA GLU A 54 13.43 11.76 -3.01
C GLU A 54 12.90 10.97 -4.22
N ALA A 55 11.87 10.15 -4.03
CA ALA A 55 11.30 9.34 -5.10
C ALA A 55 10.80 10.21 -6.27
N LEU A 56 10.06 11.28 -5.98
CA LEU A 56 9.54 12.19 -7.00
C LEU A 56 10.66 12.90 -7.76
N SER A 57 11.74 13.34 -7.09
CA SER A 57 12.87 14.02 -7.72
C SER A 57 13.65 13.11 -8.69
N GLU A 58 13.56 11.80 -8.51
CA GLU A 58 14.17 10.78 -9.36
C GLU A 58 13.19 10.20 -10.40
N GLY A 59 11.99 10.77 -10.52
CA GLY A 59 11.00 10.39 -11.54
C GLY A 59 10.15 9.17 -11.19
N TYR A 60 10.14 8.77 -9.92
CA TYR A 60 9.22 7.72 -9.42
C TYR A 60 7.90 8.33 -8.90
N ASP A 61 6.87 7.52 -8.82
CA ASP A 61 5.56 7.95 -8.35
C ASP A 61 5.43 7.85 -6.81
N GLU A 62 6.18 6.94 -6.15
CA GLU A 62 6.09 6.67 -4.71
C GLU A 62 7.39 6.09 -4.16
N SER A 63 7.58 6.17 -2.83
CA SER A 63 8.69 5.56 -2.12
C SER A 63 8.28 4.31 -1.37
N ILE A 64 9.21 3.37 -1.23
CA ILE A 64 9.15 2.24 -0.30
C ILE A 64 10.19 2.50 0.78
N MET A 65 9.76 2.50 2.03
CA MET A 65 10.63 2.74 3.18
C MET A 65 10.99 1.44 3.87
N LEU A 66 12.25 1.32 4.26
CA LEU A 66 12.74 0.23 5.07
C LEU A 66 12.72 0.63 6.55
N ASN A 67 12.55 -0.32 7.44
CA ASN A 67 12.73 -0.10 8.86
C ASN A 67 14.21 -0.14 9.26
N TYR A 68 14.51 0.11 10.54
CA TYR A 68 15.86 0.11 11.10
C TYR A 68 16.62 -1.21 10.88
N HIS A 69 15.92 -2.33 10.70
CA HIS A 69 16.51 -3.65 10.43
C HIS A 69 16.70 -3.93 8.94
N GLY A 70 16.52 -2.94 8.07
CA GLY A 70 16.62 -3.10 6.62
C GLY A 70 15.46 -3.85 5.97
N LYS A 71 14.40 -4.18 6.72
CA LYS A 71 13.21 -4.86 6.17
C LYS A 71 12.23 -3.84 5.61
N VAL A 72 11.49 -4.26 4.61
CA VAL A 72 10.39 -3.45 4.05
C VAL A 72 9.38 -3.13 5.15
N ALA A 73 9.04 -1.86 5.29
CA ALA A 73 8.02 -1.39 6.21
C ALA A 73 6.73 -1.04 5.42
N GLU A 74 6.69 0.09 4.79
CA GLU A 74 5.52 0.61 4.07
C GLU A 74 5.93 1.67 3.04
N GLY A 75 4.98 2.22 2.29
CA GLY A 75 5.21 3.42 1.47
C GLY A 75 5.29 4.69 2.31
N SER A 76 5.36 5.86 1.65
CA SER A 76 5.38 7.15 2.37
C SER A 76 4.06 7.43 3.12
N ALA A 77 2.95 6.98 2.58
CA ALA A 77 1.61 7.17 3.16
C ALA A 77 0.67 5.96 2.94
N GLU A 78 1.20 4.82 2.55
CA GLU A 78 0.50 3.58 2.21
C GLU A 78 1.16 2.37 2.84
N ASN A 79 0.36 1.37 3.24
CA ASN A 79 0.89 0.05 3.55
C ASN A 79 1.20 -0.73 2.27
N ILE A 80 2.09 -1.72 2.34
CA ILE A 80 2.53 -2.50 1.20
C ILE A 80 2.17 -3.98 1.35
N PHE A 81 1.86 -4.62 0.23
CA PHE A 81 1.57 -6.04 0.08
C PHE A 81 2.31 -6.59 -1.12
N LEU A 82 2.62 -7.87 -1.08
CA LEU A 82 3.15 -8.63 -2.22
C LEU A 82 2.36 -9.94 -2.38
N VAL A 83 2.34 -10.46 -3.59
CA VAL A 83 1.69 -11.72 -3.95
C VAL A 83 2.75 -12.63 -4.56
N ASN A 84 2.82 -13.86 -4.06
CA ASN A 84 3.62 -14.94 -4.65
C ASN A 84 2.76 -16.19 -4.68
N ASP A 85 2.70 -16.88 -5.83
CA ASP A 85 1.94 -18.12 -6.03
C ASP A 85 0.47 -17.99 -5.54
N GLY A 86 -0.11 -16.78 -5.68
CA GLY A 86 -1.49 -16.49 -5.26
C GLY A 86 -1.67 -16.27 -3.76
N GLU A 87 -0.63 -16.39 -2.94
CA GLU A 87 -0.63 -16.05 -1.52
C GLU A 87 -0.19 -14.60 -1.31
N ILE A 88 -0.85 -13.90 -0.40
CA ILE A 88 -0.62 -12.49 -0.11
C ILE A 88 0.22 -12.36 1.16
N PHE A 89 1.25 -11.53 1.12
CA PHE A 89 2.09 -11.21 2.27
C PHE A 89 2.11 -9.71 2.53
N THR A 90 2.28 -9.32 3.79
CA THR A 90 2.42 -7.91 4.19
C THR A 90 3.31 -7.81 5.43
N PRO A 91 4.08 -6.72 5.58
CA PRO A 91 4.84 -6.50 6.80
C PRO A 91 3.95 -6.49 8.05
N PRO A 92 4.41 -7.07 9.18
CA PRO A 92 3.70 -7.06 10.45
C PRO A 92 3.77 -5.67 11.10
N LEU A 93 2.93 -5.39 12.10
CA LEU A 93 2.99 -4.14 12.86
C LEU A 93 4.33 -3.92 13.55
N SER A 94 5.03 -5.00 13.91
CA SER A 94 6.39 -4.95 14.47
C SER A 94 7.45 -4.42 13.50
N ALA A 95 7.15 -4.33 12.20
CA ALA A 95 8.01 -3.66 11.22
C ALA A 95 8.01 -2.12 11.35
N GLY A 96 7.22 -1.55 12.27
CA GLY A 96 7.12 -0.11 12.50
C GLY A 96 6.16 0.58 11.54
N ILE A 97 5.19 -0.14 10.99
CA ILE A 97 4.18 0.39 10.08
C ILE A 97 2.99 1.02 10.81
N LEU A 98 2.24 1.87 10.11
CA LEU A 98 0.93 2.32 10.55
C LEU A 98 -0.09 1.16 10.43
N PRO A 99 -0.95 0.89 11.45
CA PRO A 99 -2.07 -0.05 11.33
C PRO A 99 -3.17 0.58 10.46
N GLY A 100 -2.97 0.57 9.13
CA GLY A 100 -3.86 1.24 8.18
C GLY A 100 -5.24 0.63 8.14
N ILE A 101 -6.29 1.47 8.12
CA ILE A 101 -7.69 1.02 8.00
C ILE A 101 -7.90 0.32 6.65
N THR A 102 -7.33 0.85 5.56
CA THR A 102 -7.41 0.21 4.26
C THR A 102 -6.67 -1.13 4.23
N ARG A 103 -5.48 -1.22 4.90
CA ARG A 103 -4.77 -2.49 5.08
C ARG A 103 -5.65 -3.55 5.75
N ASP A 104 -6.27 -3.21 6.88
CA ASP A 104 -7.16 -4.10 7.63
C ASP A 104 -8.37 -4.52 6.78
N SER A 105 -8.95 -3.58 6.04
CA SER A 105 -10.06 -3.86 5.12
C SER A 105 -9.63 -4.85 4.02
N VAL A 106 -8.46 -4.67 3.42
CA VAL A 106 -7.93 -5.55 2.39
C VAL A 106 -7.67 -6.96 2.92
N VAL A 107 -7.11 -7.09 4.13
CA VAL A 107 -6.92 -8.40 4.79
C VAL A 107 -8.26 -9.11 4.99
N LYS A 108 -9.30 -8.39 5.43
CA LYS A 108 -10.64 -8.95 5.64
C LYS A 108 -11.32 -9.32 4.31
N ILE A 109 -11.19 -8.48 3.29
CA ILE A 109 -11.69 -8.76 1.94
C ILE A 109 -11.00 -9.98 1.36
N ALA A 110 -9.68 -10.07 1.43
CA ALA A 110 -8.92 -11.20 0.92
C ALA A 110 -9.39 -12.52 1.55
N LYS A 111 -9.58 -12.54 2.88
CA LYS A 111 -10.14 -13.70 3.59
C LYS A 111 -11.54 -14.06 3.11
N ALA A 112 -12.41 -13.07 2.88
CA ALA A 112 -13.76 -13.30 2.34
C ALA A 112 -13.73 -13.85 0.90
N GLU A 113 -12.71 -13.49 0.14
CA GLU A 113 -12.43 -13.98 -1.22
C GLU A 113 -11.64 -15.31 -1.24
N LYS A 114 -11.41 -15.93 -0.07
CA LYS A 114 -10.66 -17.18 0.13
C LYS A 114 -9.19 -17.10 -0.33
N LEU A 115 -8.60 -15.91 -0.22
CA LEU A 115 -7.18 -15.69 -0.45
C LEU A 115 -6.43 -15.75 0.89
N SER A 116 -5.29 -16.44 0.91
CA SER A 116 -4.40 -16.49 2.07
C SER A 116 -3.71 -15.14 2.24
N VAL A 117 -3.64 -14.64 3.48
CA VAL A 117 -2.87 -13.43 3.84
C VAL A 117 -2.02 -13.74 5.06
N THR A 118 -0.72 -13.60 4.91
CA THR A 118 0.28 -13.86 5.96
C THR A 118 1.06 -12.58 6.28
N GLU A 119 1.11 -12.22 7.57
CA GLU A 119 2.00 -11.16 8.04
C GLU A 119 3.40 -11.74 8.28
N LYS A 120 4.41 -11.23 7.58
CA LYS A 120 5.81 -11.64 7.73
C LYS A 120 6.77 -10.48 7.47
N ASN A 121 7.99 -10.57 7.98
CA ASN A 121 9.05 -9.68 7.54
C ASN A 121 9.29 -9.87 6.04
N VAL A 122 9.44 -8.77 5.34
CA VAL A 122 9.62 -8.72 3.87
C VAL A 122 10.99 -8.12 3.59
N GLU A 123 11.79 -8.81 2.78
CA GLU A 123 13.04 -8.30 2.25
C GLU A 123 12.79 -7.50 0.98
N VAL A 124 13.76 -6.68 0.57
CA VAL A 124 13.66 -5.96 -0.71
C VAL A 124 13.65 -6.95 -1.88
N GLU A 125 14.39 -8.05 -1.75
CA GLU A 125 14.48 -9.15 -2.72
C GLU A 125 13.13 -9.85 -2.91
N ASP A 126 12.33 -9.99 -1.84
CA ASP A 126 10.98 -10.55 -1.91
C ASP A 126 10.08 -9.70 -2.83
N LEU A 127 10.25 -8.36 -2.82
CA LEU A 127 9.49 -7.47 -3.70
C LEU A 127 9.88 -7.67 -5.17
N TYR A 128 11.18 -7.86 -5.45
CA TYR A 128 11.65 -8.06 -6.82
C TYR A 128 11.24 -9.42 -7.41
N SER A 129 11.10 -10.43 -6.57
CA SER A 129 10.68 -11.77 -6.96
C SER A 129 9.16 -11.99 -6.93
N ALA A 130 8.41 -11.00 -6.45
CA ALA A 130 6.95 -11.09 -6.34
C ALA A 130 6.26 -11.14 -7.70
N ASP A 131 5.19 -11.94 -7.81
CA ASP A 131 4.28 -11.92 -8.96
C ASP A 131 3.54 -10.58 -9.07
N GLU A 132 3.13 -10.03 -7.91
CA GLU A 132 2.45 -8.74 -7.83
C GLU A 132 2.90 -8.00 -6.55
N VAL A 133 2.95 -6.68 -6.63
CA VAL A 133 3.09 -5.78 -5.47
C VAL A 133 1.99 -4.73 -5.55
N PHE A 134 1.40 -4.38 -4.41
CA PHE A 134 0.44 -3.28 -4.34
C PHE A 134 0.52 -2.54 -3.01
N MET A 135 0.06 -1.31 -3.01
CA MET A 135 -0.03 -0.45 -1.84
C MET A 135 -1.48 -0.15 -1.49
N THR A 136 -1.73 0.20 -0.22
CA THR A 136 -3.07 0.50 0.28
C THR A 136 -3.10 1.73 1.16
N GLY A 137 -4.06 2.61 0.92
CA GLY A 137 -4.27 3.82 1.72
C GLY A 137 -5.64 4.41 1.49
N THR A 138 -6.06 5.37 2.30
CA THR A 138 -7.37 6.02 2.15
C THR A 138 -7.49 6.75 0.81
N ALA A 139 -6.47 7.54 0.45
CA ALA A 139 -6.46 8.30 -0.79
C ALA A 139 -6.05 7.46 -2.00
N SER A 140 -5.12 6.52 -1.81
CA SER A 140 -4.59 5.65 -2.86
C SER A 140 -5.42 4.38 -3.08
N GLU A 141 -6.41 4.12 -2.22
CA GLU A 141 -7.24 2.90 -2.30
C GLU A 141 -6.37 1.62 -2.33
N ILE A 142 -6.43 0.85 -3.41
CA ILE A 142 -5.53 -0.27 -3.71
C ILE A 142 -4.79 0.06 -4.99
N LYS A 143 -3.50 0.30 -4.89
CA LYS A 143 -2.65 0.85 -5.93
C LYS A 143 -1.60 -0.17 -6.36
N PRO A 144 -1.67 -0.72 -7.59
CA PRO A 144 -0.66 -1.68 -8.06
C PRO A 144 0.69 -1.02 -8.23
N VAL A 145 1.75 -1.73 -7.82
CA VAL A 145 3.15 -1.37 -8.09
C VAL A 145 3.65 -2.25 -9.22
N THR A 146 4.11 -1.63 -10.30
CA THR A 146 4.54 -2.35 -11.51
C THR A 146 6.03 -2.26 -11.75
N GLU A 147 6.72 -1.37 -11.03
CA GLU A 147 8.17 -1.20 -11.13
C GLU A 147 8.75 -0.75 -9.78
N ILE A 148 9.89 -1.28 -9.40
CA ILE A 148 10.66 -0.87 -8.21
C ILE A 148 12.12 -0.71 -8.61
N ASN A 149 12.73 0.47 -8.41
CA ASN A 149 14.13 0.77 -8.75
C ASN A 149 14.46 0.36 -10.20
N ASN A 150 13.62 0.74 -11.17
CA ASN A 150 13.75 0.40 -12.60
C ASN A 150 13.66 -1.12 -12.91
N LYS A 151 13.25 -1.94 -11.96
CA LYS A 151 12.97 -3.37 -12.19
C LYS A 151 11.47 -3.59 -12.26
N SER A 152 11.00 -4.20 -13.33
CA SER A 152 9.59 -4.57 -13.46
C SER A 152 9.21 -5.63 -12.43
N ILE A 153 8.05 -5.49 -11.83
CA ILE A 153 7.44 -6.49 -10.95
C ILE A 153 6.53 -7.38 -11.80
N GLY A 154 6.70 -8.70 -11.66
CA GLY A 154 6.00 -9.67 -12.49
C GLY A 154 6.19 -9.36 -13.98
N ASN A 155 5.10 -9.09 -14.68
CA ASN A 155 5.12 -8.73 -16.11
C ASN A 155 5.08 -7.21 -16.38
N GLY A 156 5.31 -6.39 -15.36
CA GLY A 156 5.25 -4.93 -15.45
C GLY A 156 3.83 -4.35 -15.59
N LYS A 157 2.79 -5.12 -15.25
CA LYS A 157 1.38 -4.71 -15.33
C LYS A 157 0.67 -5.01 -14.02
N PRO A 158 -0.46 -4.31 -13.72
CA PRO A 158 -1.30 -4.66 -12.59
C PRO A 158 -1.71 -6.13 -12.59
N GLY A 159 -1.46 -6.83 -11.48
CA GLY A 159 -1.70 -8.25 -11.38
C GLY A 159 -3.16 -8.62 -11.10
N LYS A 160 -3.52 -9.88 -11.30
CA LYS A 160 -4.91 -10.36 -11.21
C LYS A 160 -5.46 -10.31 -9.80
N VAL A 161 -4.65 -10.63 -8.79
CA VAL A 161 -5.05 -10.61 -7.37
C VAL A 161 -5.29 -9.16 -6.93
N THR A 162 -4.37 -8.25 -7.26
CA THR A 162 -4.51 -6.82 -7.00
C THR A 162 -5.78 -6.25 -7.63
N LEU A 163 -6.02 -6.53 -8.91
CA LEU A 163 -7.22 -6.07 -9.61
C LEU A 163 -8.53 -6.64 -9.03
N LYS A 164 -8.50 -7.92 -8.61
CA LYS A 164 -9.64 -8.53 -7.92
C LYS A 164 -9.94 -7.83 -6.61
N LEU A 165 -8.93 -7.64 -5.76
CA LEU A 165 -9.08 -6.94 -4.47
C LEU A 165 -9.56 -5.50 -4.65
N HIS A 166 -8.99 -4.77 -5.61
CA HIS A 166 -9.43 -3.42 -5.93
C HIS A 166 -10.91 -3.38 -6.34
N LYS A 167 -11.34 -4.27 -7.22
CA LYS A 167 -12.74 -4.34 -7.66
C LYS A 167 -13.71 -4.59 -6.47
N VAL A 168 -13.36 -5.51 -5.58
CA VAL A 168 -14.18 -5.80 -4.39
C VAL A 168 -14.17 -4.59 -3.45
N PHE A 169 -13.01 -4.01 -3.19
CA PHE A 169 -12.88 -2.82 -2.34
C PHE A 169 -13.74 -1.66 -2.86
N MET A 170 -13.72 -1.39 -4.16
CA MET A 170 -14.57 -0.37 -4.78
C MET A 170 -16.06 -0.71 -4.66
N GLY A 171 -16.42 -1.99 -4.69
CA GLY A 171 -17.78 -2.45 -4.38
C GLY A 171 -18.20 -2.15 -2.94
N VAL A 172 -17.27 -2.32 -1.98
CA VAL A 172 -17.49 -2.03 -0.56
C VAL A 172 -17.70 -0.54 -0.34
N VAL A 173 -16.74 0.31 -0.76
CA VAL A 173 -16.81 1.77 -0.50
C VAL A 173 -17.96 2.46 -1.22
N SER A 174 -18.49 1.84 -2.28
CA SER A 174 -19.69 2.33 -2.99
C SER A 174 -21.00 1.68 -2.53
N ALA A 175 -21.01 0.98 -1.37
CA ALA A 175 -22.16 0.28 -0.80
C ALA A 175 -22.80 -0.80 -1.72
N ARG A 176 -22.09 -1.23 -2.78
CA ARG A 176 -22.59 -2.27 -3.69
C ARG A 176 -22.36 -3.68 -3.18
N ASP A 177 -21.32 -3.92 -2.38
CA ASP A 177 -21.07 -5.21 -1.76
C ASP A 177 -21.74 -5.31 -0.40
N LYS A 178 -22.89 -5.99 -0.38
CA LYS A 178 -23.74 -6.12 0.81
C LYS A 178 -23.07 -6.87 1.98
N ARG A 179 -22.02 -7.64 1.73
CA ARG A 179 -21.28 -8.39 2.76
C ARG A 179 -20.63 -7.48 3.80
N PHE A 180 -20.33 -6.24 3.40
CA PHE A 180 -19.55 -5.29 4.21
C PHE A 180 -20.32 -4.01 4.57
N LEU A 181 -21.65 -3.96 4.39
CA LEU A 181 -22.45 -2.76 4.70
C LEU A 181 -22.25 -2.25 6.14
N LYS A 182 -21.99 -3.15 7.10
CA LYS A 182 -21.70 -2.79 8.50
C LYS A 182 -20.43 -1.93 8.69
N TRP A 183 -19.59 -1.80 7.66
CA TRP A 183 -18.41 -0.95 7.69
C TRP A 183 -18.72 0.49 7.29
N LEU A 184 -19.90 0.73 6.76
CA LEU A 184 -20.32 2.03 6.24
C LEU A 184 -21.23 2.71 7.27
N THR A 185 -21.06 4.03 7.42
CA THR A 185 -21.98 4.86 8.20
C THR A 185 -22.98 5.49 7.23
N PRO A 186 -24.28 5.18 7.34
CA PRO A 186 -25.29 5.86 6.53
C PRO A 186 -25.29 7.37 6.85
N ILE A 187 -25.45 8.17 5.83
CA ILE A 187 -25.58 9.62 5.90
C ILE A 187 -27.08 9.96 5.71
#